data_2d4eea48103d3e007554ef1e83d6292b
#
_entry.id   2d4eea48103d3e007554ef1e83d6292b
#
_cell.length_a   1.000
_cell.length_b   1.000
_cell.length_c   1.000
_cell.angle_alpha   90.00
_cell.angle_beta   90.00
_cell.angle_gamma   90.00
#
_symmetry.space_group_name_H-M   'P 1'
#
loop_
_entity.id
_entity.type
_entity.pdbx_description
1 polymer ?
#
loop_
_entity_poly.entity_id
_entity_poly.type
_entity_poly.pdbx_seq_one_letter_code
_entity_poly.pdbx_strand_id
1 'polypeptide(L)'
;MYNIGEALIGDGNELAHIDLIIGEKEGPVGQAFANGLSNLSVGHTPLTTVIRPNLMTKPATLIIPKVTVGDLDDAAKVFGPAQTAVGRAVADAVEEGYIPKDIVEDIVINVSVFIDPAAKNYRKIYQYNYGATKLAIRRAMEGYPSIDK
;
A
#
# COMPACT_ATOMS: atom_id res chain seq x y z
N MET A 1 9.71 15.70 0.00
CA MET A 1 9.60 14.41 -0.74
C MET A 1 8.16 14.20 -1.19
N TYR A 2 7.97 13.88 -2.43
CA TYR A 2 6.68 13.52 -3.02
C TYR A 2 6.98 12.49 -4.11
N ASN A 3 7.05 11.23 -3.74
CA ASN A 3 7.48 10.16 -4.63
C ASN A 3 6.29 9.24 -4.95
N ILE A 4 6.09 9.00 -6.24
CA ILE A 4 4.97 8.18 -6.74
C ILE A 4 5.53 6.86 -7.25
N GLY A 5 4.88 5.76 -6.91
CA GLY A 5 5.21 4.45 -7.42
C GLY A 5 3.98 3.69 -7.86
N GLU A 6 4.13 2.89 -8.91
CA GLU A 6 3.06 2.04 -9.43
C GLU A 6 3.63 0.72 -9.85
N ALA A 7 2.87 -0.36 -9.65
CA ALA A 7 3.25 -1.68 -10.14
C ALA A 7 2.01 -2.55 -10.37
N LEU A 8 2.11 -3.40 -11.38
CA LEU A 8 1.10 -4.40 -11.74
C LEU A 8 1.79 -5.76 -11.74
N ILE A 9 1.35 -6.66 -10.87
CA ILE A 9 1.95 -7.98 -10.71
C ILE A 9 0.87 -9.05 -10.72
N GLY A 10 1.15 -10.15 -11.41
CA GLY A 10 0.29 -11.32 -11.43
C GLY A 10 -0.60 -11.39 -12.65
N ASP A 11 -1.54 -12.34 -12.63
CA ASP A 11 -2.51 -12.57 -13.67
C ASP A 11 -3.82 -13.07 -13.07
N GLY A 12 -4.82 -13.21 -13.93
CA GLY A 12 -6.13 -13.70 -13.51
C GLY A 12 -6.83 -12.76 -12.54
N ASN A 13 -7.73 -13.32 -11.74
CA ASN A 13 -8.55 -12.53 -10.80
C ASN A 13 -7.75 -12.01 -9.60
N GLU A 14 -6.62 -12.62 -9.29
CA GLU A 14 -5.77 -12.25 -8.15
C GLU A 14 -4.72 -11.20 -8.50
N LEU A 15 -4.68 -10.73 -9.75
CA LEU A 15 -3.77 -9.69 -10.21
C LEU A 15 -3.79 -8.49 -9.25
N ALA A 16 -2.61 -7.99 -8.91
CA ALA A 16 -2.44 -6.85 -8.02
C ALA A 16 -2.03 -5.61 -8.80
N HIS A 17 -2.70 -4.51 -8.53
CA HIS A 17 -2.32 -3.20 -9.03
C HIS A 17 -2.17 -2.26 -7.83
N ILE A 18 -0.97 -1.78 -7.61
CA ILE A 18 -0.62 -0.90 -6.50
C ILE A 18 -0.22 0.46 -7.05
N ASP A 19 -0.85 1.50 -6.53
CA ASP A 19 -0.39 2.88 -6.65
C ASP A 19 -0.07 3.40 -5.26
N LEU A 20 1.05 4.09 -5.11
CA LEU A 20 1.40 4.68 -3.82
C LEU A 20 2.11 6.01 -3.97
N ILE A 21 2.02 6.81 -2.91
CA ILE A 21 2.79 8.03 -2.75
C ILE A 21 3.52 7.98 -1.41
N ILE A 22 4.77 8.43 -1.42
CA ILE A 22 5.64 8.49 -0.24
C ILE A 22 6.08 9.93 -0.06
N GLY A 23 5.98 10.46 1.14
CA GLY A 23 6.45 11.80 1.43
C GLY A 23 6.42 12.14 2.91
N GLU A 24 6.90 13.32 3.25
CA GLU A 24 6.95 13.80 4.63
C GLU A 24 5.53 13.90 5.21
N LYS A 25 5.39 13.52 6.47
CA LYS A 25 4.11 13.65 7.16
C LYS A 25 3.71 15.12 7.39
N GLU A 26 4.66 16.03 7.34
CA GLU A 26 4.40 17.48 7.44
C GLU A 26 4.13 18.12 6.07
N GLY A 27 4.12 17.36 4.99
CA GLY A 27 3.90 17.84 3.63
C GLY A 27 2.59 17.35 3.02
N PRO A 28 2.47 17.46 1.68
CA PRO A 28 1.24 17.06 0.96
C PRO A 28 0.84 15.61 1.15
N VAL A 29 1.81 14.69 1.23
CA VAL A 29 1.52 13.26 1.40
C VAL A 29 0.97 13.01 2.82
N GLY A 30 1.53 13.67 3.83
CA GLY A 30 1.03 13.60 5.20
C GLY A 30 -0.39 14.17 5.32
N GLN A 31 -0.68 15.27 4.61
CA GLN A 31 -2.02 15.84 4.56
C GLN A 31 -3.00 14.87 3.89
N ALA A 32 -2.61 14.24 2.80
CA ALA A 32 -3.42 13.22 2.13
C ALA A 32 -3.68 12.01 3.04
N PHE A 33 -2.68 11.61 3.82
CA PHE A 33 -2.80 10.53 4.81
C PHE A 33 -3.87 10.88 5.86
N ALA A 34 -3.77 12.05 6.45
CA ALA A 34 -4.73 12.51 7.46
C ALA A 34 -6.14 12.64 6.87
N ASN A 35 -6.27 13.20 5.67
CA ASN A 35 -7.55 13.34 4.99
C ASN A 35 -8.15 11.97 4.66
N GLY A 36 -7.33 11.02 4.24
CA GLY A 36 -7.77 9.65 3.96
C GLY A 36 -8.34 8.96 5.18
N LEU A 37 -7.75 9.16 6.35
CA LEU A 37 -8.25 8.60 7.60
C LEU A 37 -9.59 9.22 8.04
N SER A 38 -9.81 10.51 7.77
CA SER A 38 -10.97 11.23 8.28
C SER A 38 -12.15 11.31 7.29
N ASN A 39 -11.91 11.10 6.00
CA ASN A 39 -12.94 11.20 4.95
C ASN A 39 -13.36 9.81 4.50
N LEU A 40 -14.37 9.26 5.18
CA LEU A 40 -14.86 7.92 4.87
C LEU A 40 -15.86 7.97 3.71
N SER A 41 -15.66 7.11 2.72
CA SER A 41 -16.61 6.87 1.63
C SER A 41 -17.20 5.48 1.77
N VAL A 42 -18.45 5.30 1.36
CA VAL A 42 -19.11 3.99 1.40
C VAL A 42 -18.30 2.98 0.57
N GLY A 43 -17.92 1.86 1.20
CA GLY A 43 -17.17 0.80 0.57
C GLY A 43 -15.67 1.07 0.36
N HIS A 44 -15.16 2.23 0.78
CA HIS A 44 -13.74 2.60 0.63
C HIS A 44 -13.14 2.97 1.98
N THR A 45 -13.35 2.12 2.98
CA THR A 45 -12.83 2.33 4.33
C THR A 45 -11.30 2.24 4.33
N PRO A 46 -10.60 3.30 4.76
CA PRO A 46 -9.14 3.27 4.85
C PRO A 46 -8.68 2.42 6.04
N LEU A 47 -7.47 1.91 5.95
CA LEU A 47 -6.89 1.05 6.96
C LEU A 47 -5.40 1.34 7.10
N THR A 48 -4.92 1.56 8.32
CA THR A 48 -3.47 1.61 8.57
C THR A 48 -2.93 0.19 8.70
N THR A 49 -1.77 -0.08 8.12
CA THR A 49 -1.18 -1.41 8.15
C THR A 49 -0.50 -1.70 9.48
N VAL A 50 -0.53 -2.98 9.88
CA VAL A 50 0.17 -3.46 11.06
C VAL A 50 0.98 -4.70 10.70
N ILE A 51 2.10 -4.89 11.38
CA ILE A 51 2.89 -6.13 11.29
C ILE A 51 2.18 -7.23 12.08
N ARG A 52 1.63 -6.85 13.23
CA ARG A 52 0.82 -7.68 14.12
C ARG A 52 -0.01 -6.76 15.00
N PRO A 53 -0.99 -7.26 15.75
CA PRO A 53 -1.77 -6.41 16.64
C PRO A 53 -0.87 -5.53 17.52
N ASN A 54 -1.19 -4.26 17.60
CA ASN A 54 -0.47 -3.24 18.37
C ASN A 54 0.95 -2.93 17.87
N LEU A 55 1.33 -3.40 16.69
CA LEU A 55 2.62 -3.06 16.09
C LEU A 55 2.41 -2.54 14.67
N MET A 56 2.34 -1.23 14.53
CA MET A 56 2.17 -0.56 13.24
C MET A 56 3.41 -0.72 12.36
N THR A 57 3.17 -0.80 11.05
CA THR A 57 4.22 -0.70 10.05
C THR A 57 4.89 0.68 10.10
N LYS A 58 6.20 0.73 9.93
CA LYS A 58 6.95 1.99 9.80
C LYS A 58 7.70 1.99 8.46
N PRO A 59 7.55 3.04 7.65
CA PRO A 59 6.71 4.23 7.85
C PRO A 59 5.22 3.91 8.00
N ALA A 60 4.47 4.79 8.66
CA ALA A 60 3.01 4.62 8.76
C ALA A 60 2.42 4.55 7.35
N THR A 61 1.61 3.54 7.11
CA THR A 61 1.08 3.22 5.78
C THR A 61 -0.43 3.12 5.83
N LEU A 62 -1.10 3.89 4.97
CA LEU A 62 -2.55 3.89 4.83
C LEU A 62 -2.93 3.13 3.55
N ILE A 63 -3.81 2.16 3.67
CA ILE A 63 -4.38 1.44 2.53
C ILE A 63 -5.76 2.02 2.22
N ILE A 64 -6.00 2.28 0.94
CA ILE A 64 -7.30 2.70 0.43
C ILE A 64 -7.69 1.72 -0.68
N PRO A 65 -8.81 0.98 -0.54
CA PRO A 65 -9.27 0.10 -1.62
C PRO A 65 -9.69 0.91 -2.85
N LYS A 66 -9.26 0.47 -4.03
CA LYS A 66 -9.64 1.10 -5.31
C LYS A 66 -11.06 0.73 -5.73
N VAL A 67 -11.52 -0.48 -5.37
CA VAL A 67 -12.87 -0.94 -5.68
C VAL A 67 -13.74 -0.88 -4.44
N THR A 68 -15.05 -0.74 -4.64
CA THR A 68 -16.00 -0.73 -3.54
C THR A 68 -16.01 -2.07 -2.83
N VAL A 69 -15.84 -2.05 -1.50
CA VAL A 69 -15.96 -3.23 -0.65
C VAL A 69 -17.46 -3.44 -0.40
N GLY A 70 -18.04 -4.45 -1.03
CA GLY A 70 -19.49 -4.66 -1.05
C GLY A 70 -20.02 -5.57 0.06
N ASP A 71 -19.20 -6.49 0.57
CA ASP A 71 -19.61 -7.48 1.57
C ASP A 71 -18.44 -7.89 2.46
N LEU A 72 -18.70 -8.83 3.39
CA LEU A 72 -17.67 -9.31 4.31
C LEU A 72 -16.58 -10.11 3.61
N ASP A 73 -16.90 -10.78 2.52
CA ASP A 73 -15.90 -11.53 1.76
C ASP A 73 -14.90 -10.59 1.09
N ASP A 74 -15.39 -9.51 0.47
CA ASP A 74 -14.52 -8.46 -0.09
C ASP A 74 -13.68 -7.81 0.99
N ALA A 75 -14.28 -7.49 2.14
CA ALA A 75 -13.56 -6.89 3.27
C ALA A 75 -12.44 -7.81 3.77
N ALA A 76 -12.68 -9.11 3.85
CA ALA A 76 -11.70 -10.08 4.31
C ALA A 76 -10.47 -10.12 3.40
N LYS A 77 -10.65 -9.97 2.08
CA LYS A 77 -9.54 -9.95 1.12
C LYS A 77 -8.64 -8.72 1.32
N VAL A 78 -9.24 -7.55 1.56
CA VAL A 78 -8.50 -6.30 1.77
C VAL A 78 -7.85 -6.28 3.15
N PHE A 79 -8.60 -6.58 4.19
CA PHE A 79 -8.12 -6.47 5.58
C PHE A 79 -7.29 -7.68 6.02
N GLY A 80 -7.35 -8.78 5.29
CA GLY A 80 -6.53 -9.97 5.50
C GLY A 80 -5.29 -9.99 4.61
N PRO A 81 -5.29 -10.76 3.50
CA PRO A 81 -4.07 -10.99 2.73
C PRO A 81 -3.48 -9.72 2.13
N ALA A 82 -4.27 -8.79 1.64
CA ALA A 82 -3.74 -7.56 1.04
C ALA A 82 -3.06 -6.67 2.08
N GLN A 83 -3.71 -6.42 3.22
CA GLN A 83 -3.13 -5.62 4.29
C GLN A 83 -1.84 -6.24 4.82
N THR A 84 -1.83 -7.53 5.05
CA THR A 84 -0.64 -8.24 5.53
C THR A 84 0.49 -8.14 4.51
N ALA A 85 0.18 -8.30 3.22
CA ALA A 85 1.16 -8.19 2.15
C ALA A 85 1.79 -6.79 2.07
N VAL A 86 0.95 -5.75 2.10
CA VAL A 86 1.42 -4.36 2.02
C VAL A 86 2.29 -4.03 3.23
N GLY A 87 1.84 -4.35 4.44
CA GLY A 87 2.61 -4.08 5.65
C GLY A 87 3.96 -4.78 5.64
N ARG A 88 3.99 -6.06 5.23
CA ARG A 88 5.23 -6.82 5.14
C ARG A 88 6.16 -6.26 4.07
N ALA A 89 5.62 -5.87 2.93
CA ALA A 89 6.42 -5.28 1.85
C ALA A 89 7.08 -3.97 2.29
N VAL A 90 6.37 -3.13 3.03
CA VAL A 90 6.93 -1.89 3.57
C VAL A 90 8.07 -2.21 4.55
N ALA A 91 7.84 -3.12 5.48
CA ALA A 91 8.86 -3.51 6.45
C ALA A 91 10.10 -4.08 5.76
N ASP A 92 9.92 -4.95 4.77
CA ASP A 92 11.02 -5.55 4.03
C ASP A 92 11.75 -4.50 3.17
N ALA A 93 11.05 -3.53 2.60
CA ALA A 93 11.67 -2.44 1.86
C ALA A 93 12.58 -1.57 2.74
N VAL A 94 12.20 -1.35 4.00
CA VAL A 94 13.05 -0.67 4.97
C VAL A 94 14.27 -1.53 5.29
N GLU A 95 14.07 -2.80 5.56
CA GLU A 95 15.16 -3.73 5.89
C GLU A 95 16.16 -3.87 4.75
N GLU A 96 15.67 -3.88 3.50
CA GLU A 96 16.51 -4.00 2.30
C GLU A 96 17.14 -2.67 1.86
N GLY A 97 16.82 -1.56 2.52
CA GLY A 97 17.43 -0.27 2.26
C GLY A 97 16.78 0.57 1.17
N TYR A 98 15.66 0.15 0.60
CA TYR A 98 14.92 0.99 -0.37
C TYR A 98 14.29 2.20 0.32
N ILE A 99 13.90 2.05 1.57
CA ILE A 99 13.45 3.16 2.42
C ILE A 99 14.50 3.34 3.51
N PRO A 100 15.18 4.51 3.60
CA PRO A 100 16.18 4.73 4.63
C PRO A 100 15.60 4.63 6.05
N LYS A 101 16.29 3.91 6.92
CA LYS A 101 15.83 3.70 8.31
C LYS A 101 15.72 4.99 9.12
N ASP A 102 16.54 5.97 8.80
CA ASP A 102 16.59 7.23 9.56
C ASP A 102 15.42 8.16 9.30
N ILE A 103 14.61 7.91 8.26
CA ILE A 103 13.46 8.77 7.93
C ILE A 103 12.10 8.10 8.16
N VAL A 104 12.06 6.86 8.67
CA VAL A 104 10.79 6.10 8.81
C VAL A 104 9.77 6.76 9.73
N GLU A 105 10.20 7.60 10.65
CA GLU A 105 9.29 8.35 11.54
C GLU A 105 8.83 9.68 10.94
N ASP A 106 9.49 10.14 9.88
CA ASP A 106 9.25 11.46 9.28
C ASP A 106 8.40 11.39 8.02
N ILE A 107 8.22 10.22 7.45
CA ILE A 107 7.47 10.00 6.21
C ILE A 107 6.27 9.10 6.44
N VAL A 108 5.34 9.16 5.49
CA VAL A 108 4.16 8.29 5.44
C VAL A 108 3.97 7.78 4.01
N ILE A 109 3.20 6.69 3.88
CA ILE A 109 2.89 6.07 2.61
C ILE A 109 1.37 5.94 2.49
N ASN A 110 0.81 6.41 1.37
CA ASN A 110 -0.58 6.16 1.00
C ASN A 110 -0.59 5.15 -0.14
N VAL A 111 -1.26 4.04 0.04
CA VAL A 111 -1.30 2.93 -0.92
C VAL A 111 -2.73 2.69 -1.38
N SER A 112 -2.96 2.75 -2.68
CA SER A 112 -4.22 2.30 -3.29
C SER A 112 -4.08 0.85 -3.70
N VAL A 113 -5.01 0.01 -3.27
CA VAL A 113 -4.98 -1.44 -3.50
C VAL A 113 -6.18 -1.84 -4.34
N PHE A 114 -5.92 -2.60 -5.41
CA PHE A 114 -6.96 -3.20 -6.25
C PHE A 114 -7.10 -4.68 -5.91
N ILE A 115 -8.31 -5.10 -5.55
CA ILE A 115 -8.68 -6.51 -5.38
C ILE A 115 -9.94 -6.75 -6.20
N ASP A 116 -9.85 -7.63 -7.20
CA ASP A 116 -11.03 -8.04 -7.97
C ASP A 116 -11.99 -8.80 -7.04
N PRO A 117 -13.28 -8.44 -7.00
CA PRO A 117 -14.26 -9.19 -6.20
C PRO A 117 -14.33 -10.68 -6.54
N ALA A 118 -13.96 -11.07 -7.77
CA ALA A 118 -13.90 -12.46 -8.19
C ALA A 118 -12.66 -13.21 -7.71
N ALA A 119 -11.68 -12.52 -7.12
CA ALA A 119 -10.48 -13.15 -6.59
C ALA A 119 -10.82 -14.07 -5.42
N LYS A 120 -10.27 -15.28 -5.40
CA LYS A 120 -10.58 -16.30 -4.38
C LYS A 120 -9.35 -16.90 -3.72
N ASN A 121 -8.20 -16.86 -4.40
CA ASN A 121 -6.97 -17.46 -3.90
C ASN A 121 -6.22 -16.47 -3.01
N TYR A 122 -6.38 -16.58 -1.70
CA TYR A 122 -5.78 -15.66 -0.71
C TYR A 122 -4.26 -15.68 -0.77
N ARG A 123 -3.66 -16.84 -1.05
CA ARG A 123 -2.21 -16.95 -1.16
C ARG A 123 -1.68 -16.11 -2.34
N LYS A 124 -2.36 -16.18 -3.49
CA LYS A 124 -1.99 -15.36 -4.66
C LYS A 124 -2.25 -13.88 -4.41
N ILE A 125 -3.35 -13.53 -3.76
CA ILE A 125 -3.63 -12.15 -3.36
C ILE A 125 -2.45 -11.61 -2.55
N TYR A 126 -2.01 -12.37 -1.55
CA TYR A 126 -0.85 -11.99 -0.74
C TYR A 126 0.41 -11.84 -1.59
N GLN A 127 0.76 -12.87 -2.35
CA GLN A 127 2.01 -12.89 -3.12
C GLN A 127 2.08 -11.75 -4.14
N TYR A 128 1.00 -11.52 -4.87
CA TYR A 128 0.97 -10.48 -5.90
C TYR A 128 0.97 -9.08 -5.31
N ASN A 129 0.21 -8.85 -4.25
CA ASN A 129 0.20 -7.54 -3.58
C ASN A 129 1.52 -7.26 -2.87
N TYR A 130 2.15 -8.27 -2.29
CA TYR A 130 3.50 -8.14 -1.72
C TYR A 130 4.50 -7.71 -2.79
N GLY A 131 4.55 -8.44 -3.90
CA GLY A 131 5.47 -8.13 -5.00
C GLY A 131 5.20 -6.77 -5.62
N ALA A 132 3.94 -6.43 -5.85
CA ALA A 132 3.55 -5.14 -6.42
C ALA A 132 3.92 -3.98 -5.50
N THR A 133 3.69 -4.12 -4.20
CA THR A 133 4.01 -3.08 -3.22
C THR A 133 5.52 -2.86 -3.14
N LYS A 134 6.31 -3.92 -3.07
CA LYS A 134 7.77 -3.79 -3.06
C LYS A 134 8.28 -3.11 -4.31
N LEU A 135 7.79 -3.51 -5.48
CA LEU A 135 8.21 -2.93 -6.75
C LEU A 135 7.79 -1.45 -6.85
N ALA A 136 6.57 -1.12 -6.41
CA ALA A 136 6.09 0.26 -6.41
C ALA A 136 6.92 1.14 -5.48
N ILE A 137 7.29 0.66 -4.29
CA ILE A 137 8.18 1.38 -3.37
C ILE A 137 9.54 1.63 -4.02
N ARG A 138 10.11 0.60 -4.61
CA ARG A 138 11.40 0.72 -5.29
C ARG A 138 11.34 1.77 -6.40
N ARG A 139 10.32 1.71 -7.25
CA ARG A 139 10.12 2.69 -8.32
C ARG A 139 9.95 4.10 -7.79
N ALA A 140 9.18 4.27 -6.72
CA ALA A 140 9.00 5.57 -6.09
C ALA A 140 10.31 6.14 -5.58
N MET A 141 11.10 5.34 -4.88
CA MET A 141 12.36 5.79 -4.27
C MET A 141 13.47 5.99 -5.31
N GLU A 142 13.43 5.25 -6.42
CA GLU A 142 14.40 5.41 -7.53
C GLU A 142 13.94 6.45 -8.57
N GLY A 143 12.73 7.00 -8.44
CA GLY A 143 12.19 7.96 -9.40
C GLY A 143 11.89 7.36 -10.77
N TYR A 144 11.43 6.12 -10.82
CA TYR A 144 11.12 5.44 -12.08
C TYR A 144 9.59 5.39 -12.31
N PRO A 145 9.12 5.62 -13.54
CA PRO A 145 9.89 6.11 -14.69
C PRO A 145 10.30 7.58 -14.52
N SER A 146 11.45 7.91 -15.06
CA SER A 146 11.90 9.29 -15.06
C SER A 146 11.08 10.13 -16.05
N ILE A 147 10.71 11.35 -15.65
CA ILE A 147 9.97 12.26 -16.53
C ILE A 147 10.82 12.74 -17.72
N ASP A 148 12.12 12.55 -17.66
CA ASP A 148 13.04 12.96 -18.72
C ASP A 148 13.25 11.86 -19.78
N LYS A 149 12.48 10.78 -19.69
CA LYS A 149 12.57 9.66 -20.63
C LYS A 149 11.38 9.56 -21.53
#